data_05c57727a0ba2ba248b98d713ef8999b
#
_entry.id   05c57727a0ba2ba248b98d713ef8999b
#
_cell.length_a   1.000
_cell.length_b   1.000
_cell.length_c   1.000
_cell.angle_alpha   90.00
_cell.angle_beta   90.00
_cell.angle_gamma   90.00
#
_symmetry.space_group_name_H-M   'P 1'
#
loop_
_entity.id
_entity.type
_entity.pdbx_description
1 polymer ?
#
loop_
_entity_poly.entity_id
_entity_poly.type
_entity_poly.pdbx_seq_one_letter_code
_entity_poly.pdbx_strand_id
1 'polypeptide(L)'
;MTDNTIQIVECPRDAMQGIKQFIPTEKKIAYINKLLQVGYHSIDFGSFVNPEVIPQMADTAKVLAGLNLDNTNSKLIAIVANERGAQDACMFPEIDCLGFPFSVSETFQKRN
;
A
#
# COMPACT_ATOMS: atom_id res chain seq x y z
N MET A 1 0.22 -15.27 26.83
CA MET A 1 1.55 -15.64 26.35
C MET A 1 2.05 -14.56 25.41
N THR A 2 3.24 -14.06 25.64
CA THR A 2 3.81 -13.00 24.84
C THR A 2 4.49 -13.62 23.62
N ASP A 3 4.07 -13.21 22.42
CA ASP A 3 4.75 -13.60 21.21
C ASP A 3 5.97 -12.68 21.03
N ASN A 4 7.16 -13.26 21.02
CA ASN A 4 8.42 -12.52 20.82
C ASN A 4 8.80 -12.40 19.36
N THR A 5 7.93 -12.83 18.44
CA THR A 5 8.19 -12.76 17.01
C THR A 5 8.10 -11.31 16.52
N ILE A 6 9.12 -10.86 15.81
CA ILE A 6 9.10 -9.56 15.18
C ILE A 6 8.36 -9.67 13.83
N GLN A 7 7.40 -8.79 13.62
CA GLN A 7 6.67 -8.70 12.37
C GLN A 7 7.26 -7.57 11.53
N ILE A 8 7.70 -7.90 10.33
CA ILE A 8 8.29 -6.91 9.43
C ILE A 8 7.27 -6.50 8.39
N VAL A 9 7.03 -5.19 8.30
CA VAL A 9 6.18 -4.58 7.28
C VAL A 9 7.07 -3.92 6.25
N GLU A 10 7.03 -4.39 5.01
CA GLU A 10 7.76 -3.75 3.91
C GLU A 10 6.88 -2.68 3.28
N CYS A 11 7.47 -1.56 2.91
CA CYS A 11 6.74 -0.37 2.47
C CYS A 11 7.16 0.10 1.08
N PRO A 12 6.93 -0.70 0.01
CA PRO A 12 7.25 -0.26 -1.35
C PRO A 12 6.46 0.99 -1.77
N ARG A 13 5.22 1.14 -1.29
CA ARG A 13 4.42 2.34 -1.58
C ARG A 13 5.16 3.60 -1.13
N ASP A 14 5.66 3.62 0.10
CA ASP A 14 6.36 4.77 0.65
C ASP A 14 7.67 5.04 -0.11
N ALA A 15 8.38 3.99 -0.44
CA ALA A 15 9.64 4.11 -1.20
C ALA A 15 9.43 4.73 -2.58
N MET A 16 8.32 4.43 -3.25
CA MET A 16 8.05 4.90 -4.61
C MET A 16 7.30 6.23 -4.65
N GLN A 17 6.50 6.52 -3.63
CA GLN A 17 5.53 7.62 -3.65
C GLN A 17 6.16 8.98 -3.96
N GLY A 18 7.36 9.23 -3.45
CA GLY A 18 8.06 10.49 -3.63
C GLY A 18 8.84 10.62 -4.94
N ILE A 19 8.90 9.57 -5.75
CA ILE A 19 9.61 9.60 -7.02
C ILE A 19 8.77 10.35 -8.04
N LYS A 20 9.34 11.42 -8.61
CA LYS A 20 8.60 12.31 -9.51
C LYS A 20 8.26 11.66 -10.84
N GLN A 21 9.20 10.88 -11.39
CA GLN A 21 8.97 10.16 -12.63
C GLN A 21 8.02 9.00 -12.36
N PHE A 22 6.93 8.90 -13.14
CA PHE A 22 5.98 7.82 -12.96
C PHE A 22 6.62 6.47 -13.27
N ILE A 23 6.54 5.56 -12.31
CA ILE A 23 7.06 4.21 -12.47
C ILE A 23 6.01 3.40 -13.22
N PRO A 24 6.35 2.75 -14.35
CA PRO A 24 5.38 1.92 -15.08
C PRO A 24 4.72 0.88 -14.19
N THR A 25 3.43 0.65 -14.42
CA THR A 25 2.63 -0.28 -13.61
C THR A 25 3.26 -1.67 -13.58
N GLU A 26 3.74 -2.18 -14.71
CA GLU A 26 4.35 -3.50 -14.79
C GLU A 26 5.64 -3.61 -13.96
N LYS A 27 6.38 -2.52 -13.81
CA LYS A 27 7.57 -2.51 -12.95
C LYS A 27 7.19 -2.56 -11.48
N LYS A 28 6.13 -1.85 -11.11
CA LYS A 28 5.60 -1.90 -9.74
C LYS A 28 5.14 -3.32 -9.41
N ILE A 29 4.41 -3.95 -10.33
CA ILE A 29 3.94 -5.32 -10.17
C ILE A 29 5.10 -6.27 -9.99
N ALA A 30 6.13 -6.18 -10.85
CA ALA A 30 7.30 -7.06 -10.77
C ALA A 30 8.03 -6.90 -9.43
N TYR A 31 8.19 -5.66 -8.98
CA TYR A 31 8.86 -5.36 -7.71
C TYR A 31 8.09 -5.97 -6.53
N ILE A 32 6.79 -5.68 -6.45
CA ILE A 32 5.97 -6.15 -5.34
C ILE A 32 5.83 -7.68 -5.36
N ASN A 33 5.73 -8.29 -6.54
CA ASN A 33 5.71 -9.75 -6.63
C ASN A 33 6.98 -10.40 -6.07
N LYS A 34 8.13 -9.76 -6.24
CA LYS A 34 9.37 -10.25 -5.61
C LYS A 34 9.30 -10.13 -4.08
N LEU A 35 8.76 -9.03 -3.58
CA LEU A 35 8.60 -8.84 -2.14
C LEU A 35 7.63 -9.86 -1.54
N LEU A 36 6.59 -10.23 -2.26
CA LEU A 36 5.64 -11.26 -1.82
C LEU A 36 6.29 -12.63 -1.62
N GLN A 37 7.42 -12.89 -2.27
CA GLN A 37 8.16 -14.15 -2.14
C GLN A 37 9.10 -14.17 -0.94
N VAL A 38 9.40 -13.01 -0.35
CA VAL A 38 10.36 -12.91 0.75
C VAL A 38 9.78 -13.43 2.08
N GLY A 39 8.47 -13.30 2.29
CA GLY A 39 7.83 -13.77 3.49
C GLY A 39 7.61 -12.69 4.55
N TYR A 40 7.52 -11.43 4.16
CA TYR A 40 7.16 -10.35 5.08
C TYR A 40 5.77 -10.60 5.68
N HIS A 41 5.57 -10.14 6.91
CA HIS A 41 4.25 -10.20 7.54
C HIS A 41 3.21 -9.44 6.72
N SER A 42 3.56 -8.23 6.28
CA SER A 42 2.66 -7.37 5.54
C SER A 42 3.44 -6.52 4.55
N ILE A 43 2.77 -6.09 3.48
CA ILE A 43 3.34 -5.22 2.46
C ILE A 43 2.38 -4.05 2.24
N ASP A 44 2.86 -2.83 2.49
CA ASP A 44 2.17 -1.59 2.16
C ASP A 44 2.40 -1.34 0.67
N PHE A 45 1.45 -1.80 -0.16
CA PHE A 45 1.67 -1.91 -1.59
C PHE A 45 1.18 -0.71 -2.41
N GLY A 46 0.27 0.08 -1.87
CA GLY A 46 -0.33 1.16 -2.65
C GLY A 46 -1.23 2.06 -1.83
N SER A 47 -1.90 2.98 -2.52
CA SER A 47 -2.69 4.01 -1.86
C SER A 47 -3.93 4.35 -2.69
N PHE A 48 -5.04 4.56 -2.00
CA PHE A 48 -6.30 5.08 -2.58
C PHE A 48 -6.52 6.54 -2.18
N VAL A 49 -5.44 7.27 -2.02
CA VAL A 49 -5.47 8.73 -1.87
C VAL A 49 -5.74 9.36 -3.23
N ASN A 50 -6.33 10.55 -3.24
CA ASN A 50 -6.67 11.27 -4.48
C ASN A 50 -5.48 11.26 -5.47
N PRO A 51 -5.66 10.76 -6.70
CA PRO A 51 -4.58 10.70 -7.70
C PRO A 51 -4.03 12.07 -8.09
N GLU A 52 -4.79 13.14 -7.92
CA GLU A 52 -4.30 14.49 -8.16
C GLU A 52 -3.24 14.91 -7.13
N VAL A 53 -3.35 14.35 -5.91
CA VAL A 53 -2.41 14.62 -4.83
C VAL A 53 -1.19 13.72 -4.92
N ILE A 54 -1.41 12.44 -5.22
CA ILE A 54 -0.33 11.45 -5.33
C ILE A 54 -0.46 10.69 -6.66
N PRO A 55 -0.04 11.33 -7.78
CA PRO A 55 -0.16 10.70 -9.11
C PRO A 55 0.57 9.37 -9.23
N GLN A 56 1.69 9.22 -8.52
CA GLN A 56 2.48 7.98 -8.56
C GLN A 56 1.66 6.74 -8.14
N MET A 57 0.65 6.93 -7.31
CA MET A 57 -0.19 5.83 -6.80
C MET A 57 -1.54 5.72 -7.52
N ALA A 58 -1.74 6.45 -8.61
CA ALA A 58 -3.00 6.43 -9.34
C ALA A 58 -3.36 5.05 -9.91
N ASP A 59 -2.36 4.20 -10.12
CA ASP A 59 -2.51 2.87 -10.70
C ASP A 59 -2.59 1.74 -9.67
N THR A 60 -2.87 2.06 -8.40
CA THR A 60 -2.88 1.07 -7.31
C THR A 60 -3.79 -0.13 -7.61
N ALA A 61 -4.99 0.10 -8.15
CA ALA A 61 -5.91 -0.98 -8.49
C ALA A 61 -5.34 -1.88 -9.61
N LYS A 62 -4.67 -1.28 -10.59
CA LYS A 62 -4.03 -2.05 -11.67
C LYS A 62 -2.86 -2.87 -11.17
N VAL A 63 -2.07 -2.29 -10.26
CA VAL A 63 -0.97 -3.03 -9.62
C VAL A 63 -1.52 -4.23 -8.87
N LEU A 64 -2.56 -4.03 -8.06
CA LEU A 64 -3.19 -5.11 -7.30
C LEU A 64 -3.62 -6.26 -8.21
N ALA A 65 -4.21 -5.93 -9.35
CA ALA A 65 -4.69 -6.95 -10.29
C ALA A 65 -3.56 -7.83 -10.86
N GLY A 66 -2.32 -7.33 -10.85
CA GLY A 66 -1.16 -8.07 -11.36
C GLY A 66 -0.36 -8.81 -10.29
N LEU A 67 -0.77 -8.73 -9.01
CA LEU A 67 -0.03 -9.37 -7.95
C LEU A 67 -0.33 -10.87 -7.86
N ASN A 68 0.72 -11.66 -7.64
CA ASN A 68 0.59 -13.10 -7.45
C ASN A 68 0.40 -13.39 -5.96
N LEU A 69 -0.84 -13.62 -5.55
CA LEU A 69 -1.20 -13.82 -4.16
C LEU A 69 -1.40 -15.30 -3.78
N ASP A 70 -1.23 -16.22 -4.74
CA ASP A 70 -1.57 -17.63 -4.52
C ASP A 70 -0.62 -18.33 -3.56
N ASN A 71 0.65 -17.94 -3.52
CA ASN A 71 1.69 -18.64 -2.76
C ASN A 71 2.34 -17.76 -1.71
N THR A 72 1.63 -16.75 -1.20
CA THR A 72 2.18 -15.86 -0.18
C THR A 72 1.30 -15.83 1.06
N ASN A 73 1.93 -15.69 2.23
CA ASN A 73 1.24 -15.43 3.49
C ASN A 73 1.30 -13.95 3.89
N SER A 74 1.93 -13.12 3.05
CA SER A 74 2.02 -11.68 3.32
C SER A 74 0.65 -11.03 3.19
N LYS A 75 0.30 -10.18 4.14
CA LYS A 75 -0.93 -9.40 4.08
C LYS A 75 -0.69 -8.12 3.28
N LEU A 76 -1.71 -7.67 2.58
CA LEU A 76 -1.65 -6.42 1.82
C LEU A 76 -2.27 -5.28 2.62
N ILE A 77 -1.53 -4.18 2.70
CA ILE A 77 -1.99 -2.93 3.31
C ILE A 77 -2.10 -1.88 2.22
N ALA A 78 -3.23 -1.19 2.18
CA ALA A 78 -3.42 -0.02 1.33
C ALA A 78 -3.63 1.22 2.19
N ILE A 79 -3.04 2.33 1.80
CA ILE A 79 -3.17 3.59 2.53
C ILE A 79 -4.40 4.34 2.03
N VAL A 80 -5.17 4.87 2.96
CA VAL A 80 -6.34 5.71 2.70
C VAL A 80 -6.25 6.96 3.56
N ALA A 81 -6.78 8.08 3.08
CA ALA A 81 -6.74 9.34 3.80
C ALA A 81 -8.14 9.87 4.16
N ASN A 82 -9.18 9.25 3.62
CA ASN A 82 -10.56 9.68 3.86
C ASN A 82 -11.54 8.54 3.60
N GLU A 83 -12.81 8.80 3.86
CA GLU A 83 -13.88 7.82 3.70
C GLU A 83 -14.00 7.32 2.27
N ARG A 84 -13.90 8.22 1.28
CA ARG A 84 -13.98 7.83 -0.14
C ARG A 84 -12.88 6.83 -0.50
N GLY A 85 -11.64 7.11 -0.10
CA GLY A 85 -10.53 6.17 -0.35
C GLY A 85 -10.74 4.83 0.32
N ALA A 86 -11.28 4.84 1.55
CA ALA A 86 -11.60 3.60 2.25
C ALA A 86 -12.69 2.81 1.53
N GLN A 87 -13.72 3.48 1.02
CA GLN A 87 -14.77 2.81 0.24
C GLN A 87 -14.21 2.22 -1.05
N ASP A 88 -13.36 2.94 -1.75
CA ASP A 88 -12.70 2.44 -2.96
C ASP A 88 -11.88 1.19 -2.65
N ALA A 89 -11.08 1.23 -1.58
CA ALA A 89 -10.24 0.10 -1.19
C ALA A 89 -11.07 -1.13 -0.79
N CYS A 90 -12.22 -0.92 -0.15
CA CYS A 90 -13.10 -2.00 0.28
C CYS A 90 -13.74 -2.75 -0.88
N MET A 91 -13.66 -2.24 -2.11
CA MET A 91 -14.10 -2.96 -3.30
C MET A 91 -13.15 -4.12 -3.66
N PHE A 92 -11.98 -4.20 -3.04
CA PHE A 92 -10.96 -5.19 -3.36
C PHE A 92 -10.77 -6.14 -2.18
N PRO A 93 -11.33 -7.37 -2.24
CA PRO A 93 -11.21 -8.33 -1.13
C PRO A 93 -9.78 -8.80 -0.88
N GLU A 94 -8.87 -8.61 -1.83
CA GLU A 94 -7.46 -8.98 -1.68
C GLU A 94 -6.72 -8.11 -0.66
N ILE A 95 -7.26 -6.92 -0.35
CA ILE A 95 -6.65 -6.01 0.62
C ILE A 95 -7.04 -6.43 2.03
N ASP A 96 -6.04 -6.75 2.85
CA ASP A 96 -6.26 -7.26 4.21
C ASP A 96 -6.42 -6.14 5.24
N CYS A 97 -5.72 -5.02 5.04
CA CYS A 97 -5.68 -3.94 6.02
C CYS A 97 -5.70 -2.59 5.33
N LEU A 98 -6.35 -1.62 5.96
CA LEU A 98 -6.29 -0.23 5.56
C LEU A 98 -5.39 0.52 6.53
N GLY A 99 -4.43 1.29 6.00
CA GLY A 99 -3.59 2.17 6.79
C GLY A 99 -4.09 3.60 6.69
N PHE A 100 -4.22 4.26 7.83
CA PHE A 100 -4.62 5.65 7.89
C PHE A 100 -3.48 6.47 8.50
N PRO A 101 -2.93 7.48 7.77
CA PRO A 101 -1.86 8.30 8.30
C PRO A 101 -2.40 9.23 9.38
N PHE A 102 -1.86 9.10 10.58
CA PHE A 102 -2.22 9.93 11.71
C PHE A 102 -0.98 10.62 12.25
N SER A 103 -1.11 11.91 12.58
CA SER A 103 -0.01 12.67 13.14
C SER A 103 -0.50 13.51 14.31
N VAL A 104 0.36 13.70 15.30
CA VAL A 104 0.12 14.64 16.39
C VAL A 104 0.35 16.09 15.94
N SER A 105 0.92 16.31 14.75
CA SER A 105 1.08 17.63 14.18
C SER A 105 -0.24 18.16 13.67
N GLU A 106 -0.68 19.28 14.19
CA GLU A 106 -1.91 19.94 13.75
C GLU A 106 -1.86 20.34 12.28
N THR A 107 -0.71 20.86 11.84
CA THR A 107 -0.52 21.27 10.45
C THR A 107 -0.64 20.10 9.50
N PHE A 108 -0.03 18.95 9.84
CA PHE A 108 -0.11 17.75 9.03
C PHE A 108 -1.55 17.26 8.92
N GLN A 109 -2.28 17.22 10.03
CA GLN A 109 -3.67 16.74 10.04
C GLN A 109 -4.60 17.63 9.22
N LYS A 110 -4.37 18.92 9.20
CA LYS A 110 -5.18 19.86 8.41
C LYS A 110 -4.97 19.68 6.90
N ARG A 111 -3.81 19.18 6.47
CA ARG A 111 -3.49 18.95 5.06
C ARG A 111 -4.01 17.61 4.53
N ASN A 112 -4.37 16.74 5.42
CA ASN A 112 -4.93 15.44 5.06
C ASN A 112 -6.44 15.48 5.18
#